data_4603d38866b274062f481828a488ea15
#
_entry.id   4603d38866b274062f481828a488ea15
#
_cell.length_a   1.000
_cell.length_b   1.000
_cell.length_c   1.000
_cell.angle_alpha   90.00
_cell.angle_beta   90.00
_cell.angle_gamma   90.00
#
_symmetry.space_group_name_H-M   'P 1'
#
loop_
_entity.id
_entity.type
_entity.pdbx_description
1 polymer ?
#
loop_
_entity_poly.entity_id
_entity_poly.type
_entity_poly.pdbx_seq_one_letter_code
_entity_poly.pdbx_strand_id
1 'polypeptide(L)'
;YVDKDGKYQGYDVYFAEQLAKDLGVEPEYTSVDPAARVDVLTSNKVDLVLANFTVTDERKEKVDFAKPYMKVALGVVSPESAQITDVSQLDGKTLIIAKGTTAETFFEKNAPNVKLQKYDQYADAYNALLDGRGDAFSTDNTEVLAWAKSNKGFKVGITHLGDDDTIAPAVQKGNTELLNFVNDEIVKLGKD
;
A
#
# COMPACT_ATOMS: atom_id res chain seq x y z
N TYR A 1 2.94 -7.61 -5.44
CA TYR A 1 4.27 -7.19 -5.87
C TYR A 1 4.71 -7.92 -7.14
N VAL A 2 5.72 -7.38 -7.79
CA VAL A 2 6.34 -8.00 -8.97
C VAL A 2 7.67 -8.61 -8.52
N ASP A 3 7.89 -9.91 -8.83
CA ASP A 3 9.12 -10.59 -8.46
C ASP A 3 10.28 -10.23 -9.41
N LYS A 4 11.48 -10.78 -9.11
CA LYS A 4 12.68 -10.55 -9.90
C LYS A 4 12.58 -10.99 -11.37
N ASP A 5 11.65 -11.90 -11.66
CA ASP A 5 11.42 -12.43 -13.02
C ASP A 5 10.30 -11.66 -13.75
N GLY A 6 9.79 -10.57 -13.16
CA GLY A 6 8.72 -9.76 -13.71
C GLY A 6 7.32 -10.34 -13.53
N LYS A 7 7.17 -11.38 -12.69
CA LYS A 7 5.87 -12.00 -12.43
C LYS A 7 5.16 -11.33 -11.26
N TYR A 8 3.86 -11.18 -11.39
CA TYR A 8 3.00 -10.68 -10.32
C TYR A 8 2.79 -11.78 -9.27
N GLN A 9 3.03 -11.45 -8.00
CA GLN A 9 2.98 -12.36 -6.86
C GLN A 9 2.29 -11.68 -5.68
N GLY A 10 1.87 -12.50 -4.71
CA GLY A 10 1.32 -12.03 -3.44
C GLY A 10 -0.17 -12.26 -3.31
N TYR A 11 -0.73 -11.82 -2.18
CA TYR A 11 -2.14 -12.03 -1.84
C TYR A 11 -3.09 -11.42 -2.86
N ASP A 12 -2.81 -10.19 -3.31
CA ASP A 12 -3.68 -9.50 -4.28
C ASP A 12 -3.77 -10.28 -5.60
N VAL A 13 -2.66 -10.87 -6.04
CA VAL A 13 -2.63 -11.72 -7.24
C VAL A 13 -3.44 -12.99 -7.03
N TYR A 14 -3.26 -13.64 -5.88
CA TYR A 14 -4.05 -14.82 -5.53
C TYR A 14 -5.55 -14.52 -5.54
N PHE A 15 -5.94 -13.41 -4.90
CA PHE A 15 -7.35 -12.99 -4.88
C PHE A 15 -7.87 -12.72 -6.29
N ALA A 16 -7.11 -12.01 -7.13
CA ALA A 16 -7.48 -11.72 -8.51
C ALA A 16 -7.66 -12.98 -9.34
N GLU A 17 -6.78 -13.97 -9.16
CA GLU A 17 -6.88 -15.26 -9.87
C GLU A 17 -8.13 -16.04 -9.46
N GLN A 18 -8.45 -16.08 -8.16
CA GLN A 18 -9.66 -16.74 -7.67
C GLN A 18 -10.92 -16.05 -8.18
N LEU A 19 -10.94 -14.72 -8.12
CA LEU A 19 -12.06 -13.91 -8.62
C LEU A 19 -12.28 -14.14 -10.12
N ALA A 20 -11.22 -14.09 -10.93
CA ALA A 20 -11.28 -14.29 -12.37
C ALA A 20 -11.76 -15.71 -12.73
N LYS A 21 -11.29 -16.71 -11.99
CA LYS A 21 -11.73 -18.09 -12.15
C LYS A 21 -13.24 -18.23 -11.93
N ASP A 22 -13.74 -17.64 -10.86
CA ASP A 22 -15.17 -17.71 -10.51
C ASP A 22 -16.03 -16.89 -11.49
N LEU A 23 -15.49 -15.83 -12.10
CA LEU A 23 -16.15 -15.06 -13.16
C LEU A 23 -16.03 -15.72 -14.55
N GLY A 24 -15.17 -16.73 -14.70
CA GLY A 24 -14.92 -17.40 -15.98
C GLY A 24 -14.14 -16.54 -16.96
N VAL A 25 -13.24 -15.68 -16.47
CA VAL A 25 -12.41 -14.79 -17.29
C VAL A 25 -10.93 -14.93 -16.92
N GLU A 26 -10.05 -14.39 -17.75
CA GLU A 26 -8.62 -14.30 -17.46
C GLU A 26 -8.30 -12.95 -16.84
N PRO A 27 -7.47 -12.92 -15.77
CA PRO A 27 -7.05 -11.65 -15.18
C PRO A 27 -5.99 -10.97 -16.05
N GLU A 28 -6.12 -9.66 -16.20
CA GLU A 28 -5.11 -8.81 -16.82
C GLU A 28 -4.59 -7.85 -15.76
N TYR A 29 -3.28 -7.85 -15.55
CA TYR A 29 -2.64 -7.05 -14.51
C TYR A 29 -2.03 -5.78 -15.07
N THR A 30 -2.25 -4.67 -14.38
CA THR A 30 -1.65 -3.38 -14.69
C THR A 30 -0.98 -2.86 -13.42
N SER A 31 0.33 -2.61 -13.51
CA SER A 31 1.06 -1.95 -12.43
C SER A 31 0.69 -0.48 -12.38
N VAL A 32 0.51 0.05 -11.16
CA VAL A 32 0.16 1.45 -10.95
C VAL A 32 1.04 2.07 -9.88
N ASP A 33 1.34 3.35 -10.03
CA ASP A 33 1.94 4.13 -8.95
C ASP A 33 0.88 4.37 -7.86
N PRO A 34 1.25 4.45 -6.58
CA PRO A 34 0.28 4.68 -5.51
C PRO A 34 -0.64 5.89 -5.76
N ALA A 35 -0.12 6.97 -6.29
CA ALA A 35 -0.91 8.18 -6.59
C ALA A 35 -1.91 8.00 -7.73
N ALA A 36 -1.70 7.03 -8.62
CA ALA A 36 -2.54 6.80 -9.80
C ALA A 36 -3.69 5.80 -9.56
N ARG A 37 -3.79 5.20 -8.38
CA ARG A 37 -4.77 4.13 -8.10
C ARG A 37 -6.21 4.57 -8.31
N VAL A 38 -6.58 5.77 -7.88
CA VAL A 38 -7.93 6.30 -8.10
C VAL A 38 -8.15 6.59 -9.58
N ASP A 39 -7.20 7.25 -10.23
CA ASP A 39 -7.35 7.71 -11.63
C ASP A 39 -7.49 6.55 -12.62
N VAL A 40 -6.76 5.44 -12.44
CA VAL A 40 -6.90 4.28 -13.35
C VAL A 40 -8.27 3.64 -13.25
N LEU A 41 -8.93 3.76 -12.09
CA LEU A 41 -10.28 3.24 -11.88
C LEU A 41 -11.32 4.20 -12.45
N THR A 42 -11.24 5.48 -12.15
CA THR A 42 -12.19 6.49 -12.62
C THR A 42 -12.12 6.71 -14.14
N SER A 43 -10.97 6.49 -14.76
CA SER A 43 -10.78 6.57 -16.21
C SER A 43 -11.10 5.26 -16.96
N ASN A 44 -11.59 4.24 -16.28
CA ASN A 44 -11.92 2.92 -16.82
C ASN A 44 -10.73 2.16 -17.43
N LYS A 45 -9.50 2.46 -17.01
CA LYS A 45 -8.32 1.71 -17.44
C LYS A 45 -8.25 0.33 -16.79
N VAL A 46 -8.84 0.19 -15.61
CA VAL A 46 -8.97 -1.08 -14.88
C VAL A 46 -10.39 -1.21 -14.33
N ASP A 47 -10.81 -2.44 -14.05
CA ASP A 47 -12.12 -2.73 -13.45
C ASP A 47 -12.06 -2.80 -11.93
N LEU A 48 -10.90 -3.11 -11.38
CA LEU A 48 -10.70 -3.40 -9.97
C LEU A 48 -9.30 -2.96 -9.55
N VAL A 49 -9.21 -2.35 -8.37
CA VAL A 49 -7.92 -2.02 -7.72
C VAL A 49 -7.77 -2.88 -6.48
N LEU A 50 -6.66 -3.64 -6.43
CA LEU A 50 -6.27 -4.48 -5.29
C LEU A 50 -4.95 -4.02 -4.66
N ALA A 51 -4.28 -3.06 -5.22
CA ALA A 51 -2.89 -2.66 -4.93
C ALA A 51 -2.70 -2.07 -3.52
N ASN A 52 -2.96 -2.85 -2.48
CA ASN A 52 -2.83 -2.48 -1.07
C ASN A 52 -3.57 -1.16 -0.75
N PHE A 53 -4.79 -1.06 -1.25
CA PHE A 53 -5.54 0.19 -1.32
C PHE A 53 -6.33 0.45 -0.05
N THR A 54 -5.84 1.37 0.75
CA THR A 54 -6.45 1.74 2.03
C THR A 54 -7.76 2.49 1.83
N VAL A 55 -8.77 2.14 2.62
CA VAL A 55 -10.06 2.82 2.66
C VAL A 55 -9.89 4.18 3.35
N THR A 56 -10.19 5.26 2.63
CA THR A 56 -10.22 6.61 3.17
C THR A 56 -11.51 7.31 2.74
N ASP A 57 -11.95 8.30 3.51
CA ASP A 57 -13.15 9.07 3.17
C ASP A 57 -13.02 9.80 1.84
N GLU A 58 -11.85 10.36 1.56
CA GLU A 58 -11.54 11.02 0.28
C GLU A 58 -11.69 10.05 -0.89
N ARG A 59 -11.13 8.84 -0.75
CA ARG A 59 -11.22 7.81 -1.79
C ARG A 59 -12.65 7.30 -1.99
N LYS A 60 -13.44 7.20 -0.90
CA LYS A 60 -14.85 6.78 -0.96
C LYS A 60 -15.73 7.73 -1.78
N GLU A 61 -15.33 8.98 -1.92
CA GLU A 61 -16.07 9.93 -2.77
C GLU A 61 -15.94 9.60 -4.25
N LYS A 62 -14.86 8.94 -4.65
CA LYS A 62 -14.50 8.70 -6.05
C LYS A 62 -14.67 7.25 -6.51
N VAL A 63 -14.61 6.30 -5.58
CA VAL A 63 -14.68 4.86 -5.85
C VAL A 63 -15.56 4.17 -4.83
N ASP A 64 -16.02 2.96 -5.15
CA ASP A 64 -16.72 2.10 -4.20
C ASP A 64 -15.78 1.01 -3.68
N PHE A 65 -15.68 0.90 -2.37
CA PHE A 65 -14.90 -0.14 -1.70
C PHE A 65 -15.75 -1.36 -1.39
N ALA A 66 -15.18 -2.53 -1.65
CA ALA A 66 -15.71 -3.80 -1.17
C ALA A 66 -15.39 -3.96 0.32
N LYS A 67 -15.75 -5.12 0.89
CA LYS A 67 -15.43 -5.45 2.28
C LYS A 67 -13.92 -5.46 2.48
N PRO A 68 -13.41 -4.92 3.60
CA PRO A 68 -11.99 -4.97 3.88
C PRO A 68 -11.54 -6.42 4.15
N TYR A 69 -10.34 -6.74 3.68
CA TYR A 69 -9.74 -8.06 3.88
C TYR A 69 -8.48 -8.01 4.76
N MET A 70 -8.00 -6.82 5.12
CA MET A 70 -6.79 -6.64 5.91
C MET A 70 -6.88 -5.37 6.76
N LYS A 71 -6.32 -5.42 7.98
CA LYS A 71 -6.05 -4.24 8.79
C LYS A 71 -4.56 -3.98 8.82
N VAL A 72 -4.17 -2.71 8.69
CA VAL A 72 -2.78 -2.28 8.73
C VAL A 72 -2.66 -1.00 9.54
N ALA A 73 -1.43 -0.68 9.93
CA ALA A 73 -1.06 0.63 10.45
C ALA A 73 0.21 1.07 9.73
N LEU A 74 0.61 2.31 9.91
CA LEU A 74 1.88 2.78 9.36
C LEU A 74 3.05 2.20 10.14
N GLY A 75 4.12 1.86 9.43
CA GLY A 75 5.38 1.44 10.00
C GLY A 75 6.52 2.32 9.50
N VAL A 76 7.65 2.27 10.18
CA VAL A 76 8.87 3.00 9.80
C VAL A 76 10.05 2.03 9.80
N VAL A 77 10.72 1.92 8.68
CA VAL A 77 11.94 1.14 8.51
C VAL A 77 13.14 2.08 8.38
N SER A 78 14.24 1.70 9.00
CA SER A 78 15.48 2.48 9.00
C SER A 78 16.70 1.56 9.11
N PRO A 79 17.93 2.06 8.84
CA PRO A 79 19.13 1.28 9.09
C PRO A 79 19.21 0.85 10.56
N GLU A 80 19.64 -0.39 10.81
CA GLU A 80 19.85 -0.88 12.18
C GLU A 80 20.82 -0.03 12.99
N SER A 81 21.81 0.56 12.32
CA SER A 81 22.81 1.44 12.94
C SER A 81 22.25 2.79 13.40
N ALA A 82 21.09 3.19 12.88
CA ALA A 82 20.42 4.46 13.18
C ALA A 82 18.91 4.24 13.26
N GLN A 83 18.50 3.30 14.10
CA GLN A 83 17.11 2.86 14.22
C GLN A 83 16.20 3.97 14.73
N ILE A 84 15.06 4.14 14.08
CA ILE A 84 13.99 5.04 14.46
C ILE A 84 12.92 4.23 15.20
N THR A 85 12.73 4.52 16.47
CA THR A 85 11.76 3.84 17.34
C THR A 85 10.64 4.75 17.83
N ASP A 86 10.77 6.06 17.58
CA ASP A 86 9.78 7.07 17.92
C ASP A 86 9.79 8.17 16.86
N VAL A 87 8.62 8.74 16.55
CA VAL A 87 8.46 9.78 15.53
C VAL A 87 9.29 11.02 15.83
N SER A 88 9.45 11.36 17.11
CA SER A 88 10.26 12.52 17.52
C SER A 88 11.73 12.46 17.06
N GLN A 89 12.25 11.23 16.86
CA GLN A 89 13.60 11.03 16.37
C GLN A 89 13.75 11.42 14.90
N LEU A 90 12.66 11.61 14.17
CA LEU A 90 12.66 12.05 12.78
C LEU A 90 12.74 13.57 12.63
N ASP A 91 12.57 14.34 13.70
CA ASP A 91 12.64 15.79 13.65
C ASP A 91 13.96 16.26 13.06
N GLY A 92 13.89 17.07 12.02
CA GLY A 92 15.07 17.55 11.29
C GLY A 92 15.73 16.52 10.38
N LYS A 93 15.23 15.30 10.33
CA LYS A 93 15.71 14.21 9.45
C LYS A 93 14.88 14.11 8.19
N THR A 94 15.37 13.33 7.24
CA THR A 94 14.70 13.07 5.96
C THR A 94 13.98 11.73 6.01
N LEU A 95 12.65 11.77 5.86
CA LEU A 95 11.80 10.60 5.72
C LEU A 95 11.42 10.40 4.26
N ILE A 96 11.70 9.22 3.76
CA ILE A 96 11.30 8.80 2.41
C ILE A 96 9.85 8.31 2.47
N ILE A 97 9.05 8.74 1.51
CA ILE A 97 7.67 8.27 1.34
C ILE A 97 7.35 8.10 -0.14
N ALA A 98 6.32 7.31 -0.42
CA ALA A 98 5.72 7.23 -1.75
C ALA A 98 4.54 8.21 -1.84
N LYS A 99 4.42 8.90 -2.97
CA LYS A 99 3.33 9.86 -3.21
C LYS A 99 1.97 9.15 -3.25
N GLY A 100 0.94 9.81 -2.75
CA GLY A 100 -0.43 9.31 -2.75
C GLY A 100 -0.70 8.19 -1.74
N THR A 101 0.14 8.07 -0.73
CA THR A 101 -0.03 7.09 0.35
C THR A 101 -0.60 7.74 1.62
N THR A 102 -1.13 6.92 2.51
CA THR A 102 -1.60 7.39 3.82
C THR A 102 -0.44 7.89 4.69
N ALA A 103 0.77 7.38 4.48
CA ALA A 103 1.98 7.87 5.15
C ALA A 103 2.26 9.33 4.81
N GLU A 104 2.18 9.70 3.53
CA GLU A 104 2.34 11.10 3.11
C GLU A 104 1.39 12.01 3.87
N THR A 105 0.11 11.70 3.85
CA THR A 105 -0.93 12.49 4.54
C THR A 105 -0.68 12.57 6.04
N PHE A 106 -0.33 11.45 6.67
CA PHE A 106 -0.08 11.39 8.11
C PHE A 106 1.06 12.32 8.52
N PHE A 107 2.21 12.22 7.84
CA PHE A 107 3.39 13.01 8.22
C PHE A 107 3.23 14.48 7.89
N GLU A 108 2.58 14.83 6.80
CA GLU A 108 2.29 16.23 6.48
C GLU A 108 1.41 16.89 7.56
N LYS A 109 0.45 16.12 8.09
CA LYS A 109 -0.48 16.62 9.10
C LYS A 109 0.10 16.61 10.50
N ASN A 110 0.82 15.55 10.90
CA ASN A 110 1.16 15.30 12.30
C ASN A 110 2.63 15.53 12.64
N ALA A 111 3.51 15.65 11.65
CA ALA A 111 4.95 15.78 11.87
C ALA A 111 5.57 16.83 10.92
N PRO A 112 5.23 18.13 11.09
CA PRO A 112 5.66 19.18 10.15
C PRO A 112 7.18 19.45 10.17
N ASN A 113 7.89 18.98 11.20
CA ASN A 113 9.34 19.16 11.33
C ASN A 113 10.16 18.08 10.61
N VAL A 114 9.50 17.08 10.06
CA VAL A 114 10.14 16.00 9.28
C VAL A 114 10.25 16.44 7.83
N LYS A 115 11.43 16.29 7.24
CA LYS A 115 11.63 16.56 5.81
C LYS A 115 11.17 15.36 5.02
N LEU A 116 10.17 15.54 4.15
CA LEU A 116 9.66 14.46 3.31
C LEU A 116 10.36 14.46 1.96
N GLN A 117 10.92 13.31 1.58
CA GLN A 117 11.44 13.07 0.25
C GLN A 117 10.51 12.09 -0.45
N LYS A 118 9.87 12.55 -1.51
CA LYS A 118 8.74 11.87 -2.14
C LYS A 118 9.15 11.21 -3.44
N TYR A 119 8.75 9.95 -3.61
CA TYR A 119 8.98 9.14 -4.82
C TYR A 119 7.65 8.65 -5.38
N ASP A 120 7.60 8.42 -6.68
CA ASP A 120 6.38 7.91 -7.33
C ASP A 120 6.17 6.42 -7.10
N GLN A 121 7.27 5.65 -7.00
CA GLN A 121 7.23 4.18 -6.87
C GLN A 121 7.93 3.70 -5.61
N TYR A 122 7.43 2.59 -5.05
CA TYR A 122 8.09 1.94 -3.90
C TYR A 122 9.52 1.51 -4.21
N ALA A 123 9.77 0.98 -5.42
CA ALA A 123 11.11 0.56 -5.80
C ALA A 123 12.13 1.70 -5.69
N ASP A 124 11.77 2.88 -6.17
CA ASP A 124 12.64 4.07 -6.10
C ASP A 124 12.82 4.55 -4.66
N ALA A 125 11.77 4.49 -3.85
CA ALA A 125 11.82 4.85 -2.43
C ALA A 125 12.76 3.91 -1.66
N TYR A 126 12.66 2.61 -1.86
CA TYR A 126 13.55 1.65 -1.22
C TYR A 126 15.00 1.79 -1.68
N ASN A 127 15.22 2.04 -2.97
CA ASN A 127 16.56 2.30 -3.48
C ASN A 127 17.18 3.55 -2.85
N ALA A 128 16.39 4.58 -2.63
CA ALA A 128 16.83 5.79 -1.94
C ALA A 128 17.25 5.49 -0.49
N LEU A 129 16.51 4.62 0.21
CA LEU A 129 16.85 4.19 1.56
C LEU A 129 18.15 3.38 1.56
N LEU A 130 18.30 2.43 0.63
CA LEU A 130 19.50 1.62 0.48
C LEU A 130 20.73 2.47 0.18
N ASP A 131 20.58 3.53 -0.60
CA ASP A 131 21.64 4.45 -0.99
C ASP A 131 21.97 5.50 0.08
N GLY A 132 21.25 5.51 1.19
CA GLY A 132 21.46 6.49 2.26
C GLY A 132 20.97 7.90 1.92
N ARG A 133 20.05 8.04 0.97
CA ARG A 133 19.48 9.34 0.58
C ARG A 133 18.39 9.84 1.51
N GLY A 134 17.99 9.04 2.47
CA GLY A 134 17.07 9.40 3.54
C GLY A 134 17.36 8.58 4.79
N ASP A 135 16.85 9.02 5.92
CA ASP A 135 17.12 8.39 7.22
C ASP A 135 16.17 7.23 7.53
N ALA A 136 14.99 7.24 6.94
CA ALA A 136 13.97 6.22 7.15
C ALA A 136 12.95 6.24 6.00
N PHE A 137 12.15 5.18 5.91
CA PHE A 137 11.01 5.07 4.97
C PHE A 137 9.76 4.64 5.74
N SER A 138 8.62 5.25 5.43
CA SER A 138 7.34 4.91 6.03
C SER A 138 6.28 4.59 4.98
N THR A 139 5.60 3.48 5.19
CA THR A 139 4.37 3.07 4.51
C THR A 139 3.66 2.04 5.41
N ASP A 140 2.71 1.28 4.88
CA ASP A 140 2.01 0.27 5.67
C ASP A 140 2.98 -0.70 6.35
N ASN A 141 2.68 -1.06 7.60
CA ASN A 141 3.56 -1.90 8.41
C ASN A 141 3.84 -3.26 7.77
N THR A 142 2.83 -3.86 7.13
CA THR A 142 2.99 -5.15 6.43
C THR A 142 4.00 -5.06 5.29
N GLU A 143 4.01 -3.95 4.59
CA GLU A 143 4.94 -3.70 3.47
C GLU A 143 6.38 -3.54 3.97
N VAL A 144 6.62 -2.66 4.94
CA VAL A 144 7.99 -2.43 5.46
C VAL A 144 8.54 -3.63 6.19
N LEU A 145 7.69 -4.40 6.89
CA LEU A 145 8.10 -5.63 7.56
C LEU A 145 8.53 -6.70 6.56
N ALA A 146 7.80 -6.87 5.46
CA ALA A 146 8.16 -7.81 4.41
C ALA A 146 9.49 -7.42 3.75
N TRP A 147 9.67 -6.14 3.44
CA TRP A 147 10.91 -5.66 2.84
C TRP A 147 12.11 -5.87 3.76
N ALA A 148 11.97 -5.55 5.05
CA ALA A 148 13.06 -5.68 6.02
C ALA A 148 13.52 -7.14 6.19
N LYS A 149 12.63 -8.12 6.04
CA LYS A 149 13.00 -9.55 6.08
C LYS A 149 13.99 -9.92 4.98
N SER A 150 13.90 -9.28 3.83
CA SER A 150 14.73 -9.57 2.66
C SER A 150 15.94 -8.65 2.54
N ASN A 151 16.08 -7.67 3.43
CA ASN A 151 17.13 -6.66 3.35
C ASN A 151 17.85 -6.53 4.70
N LYS A 152 18.92 -7.30 4.87
CA LYS A 152 19.75 -7.26 6.07
C LYS A 152 20.33 -5.86 6.29
N GLY A 153 20.44 -5.45 7.55
CA GLY A 153 20.93 -4.15 7.94
C GLY A 153 19.87 -3.09 8.11
N PHE A 154 18.60 -3.44 7.88
CA PHE A 154 17.44 -2.58 8.08
C PHE A 154 16.46 -3.20 9.06
N LYS A 155 15.79 -2.36 9.83
CA LYS A 155 14.86 -2.81 10.86
C LYS A 155 13.66 -1.88 10.95
N VAL A 156 12.49 -2.47 11.20
CA VAL A 156 11.27 -1.72 11.46
C VAL A 156 11.21 -1.39 12.93
N GLY A 157 11.53 -0.16 13.27
CA GLY A 157 11.54 0.31 14.65
C GLY A 157 10.18 0.79 15.15
N ILE A 158 9.30 1.19 14.23
CA ILE A 158 7.90 1.54 14.52
C ILE A 158 7.03 0.63 13.69
N THR A 159 6.19 -0.19 14.36
CA THR A 159 5.31 -1.16 13.69
C THR A 159 3.84 -0.73 13.69
N HIS A 160 3.50 0.29 14.46
CA HIS A 160 2.14 0.78 14.57
C HIS A 160 2.16 2.28 14.85
N LEU A 161 1.89 3.07 13.83
CA LEU A 161 1.85 4.52 13.91
C LEU A 161 0.48 5.01 13.45
N GLY A 162 -0.16 5.80 14.32
CA GLY A 162 -1.51 6.28 14.08
C GLY A 162 -2.58 5.21 14.32
N ASP A 163 -3.75 5.43 13.77
CA ASP A 163 -4.88 4.50 13.89
C ASP A 163 -4.75 3.32 12.92
N ASP A 164 -5.46 2.24 13.21
CA ASP A 164 -5.57 1.12 12.26
C ASP A 164 -6.35 1.57 11.03
N ASP A 165 -5.82 1.20 9.87
CA ASP A 165 -6.47 1.38 8.59
C ASP A 165 -6.94 0.04 8.04
N THR A 166 -7.95 0.07 7.16
CA THR A 166 -8.43 -1.12 6.47
C THR A 166 -8.07 -1.06 4.99
N ILE A 167 -7.70 -2.21 4.44
CA ILE A 167 -7.42 -2.38 3.02
C ILE A 167 -8.56 -3.17 2.40
N ALA A 168 -9.09 -2.65 1.30
CA ALA A 168 -10.20 -3.27 0.59
C ALA A 168 -10.05 -3.12 -0.92
N PRO A 169 -10.60 -4.07 -1.69
CA PRO A 169 -10.72 -3.91 -3.14
C PRO A 169 -11.62 -2.72 -3.49
N ALA A 170 -11.32 -2.04 -4.58
CA ALA A 170 -12.13 -0.92 -5.06
C ALA A 170 -12.56 -1.12 -6.51
N VAL A 171 -13.78 -0.73 -6.81
CA VAL A 171 -14.38 -0.73 -8.16
C VAL A 171 -14.82 0.68 -8.52
N GLN A 172 -15.16 0.91 -9.80
CA GLN A 172 -15.74 2.18 -10.22
C GLN A 172 -17.00 2.47 -9.42
N LYS A 173 -17.17 3.73 -9.05
CA LYS A 173 -18.36 4.17 -8.33
C LYS A 173 -19.63 3.83 -9.14
N GLY A 174 -20.56 3.16 -8.47
CA GLY A 174 -21.80 2.72 -9.09
C GLY A 174 -21.76 1.34 -9.77
N ASN A 175 -20.59 0.69 -9.86
CA ASN A 175 -20.48 -0.67 -10.38
C ASN A 175 -20.89 -1.70 -9.33
N THR A 176 -22.16 -1.72 -8.99
CA THR A 176 -22.75 -2.54 -7.92
C THR A 176 -22.64 -4.04 -8.19
N GLU A 177 -22.77 -4.45 -9.44
CA GLU A 177 -22.70 -5.86 -9.83
C GLU A 177 -21.32 -6.45 -9.53
N LEU A 178 -20.26 -5.79 -9.97
CA LEU A 178 -18.88 -6.22 -9.67
C LEU A 178 -18.58 -6.11 -8.17
N LEU A 179 -19.05 -5.05 -7.52
CA LEU A 179 -18.86 -4.86 -6.07
C LEU A 179 -19.46 -6.03 -5.28
N ASN A 180 -20.69 -6.44 -5.60
CA ASN A 180 -21.35 -7.56 -4.93
C ASN A 180 -20.60 -8.87 -5.16
N PHE A 181 -20.12 -9.10 -6.38
CA PHE A 181 -19.32 -10.29 -6.70
C PHE A 181 -18.02 -10.33 -5.92
N VAL A 182 -17.31 -9.20 -5.83
CA VAL A 182 -16.08 -9.07 -5.04
C VAL A 182 -16.35 -9.30 -3.55
N ASN A 183 -17.43 -8.75 -3.01
CA ASN A 183 -17.82 -8.98 -1.62
C ASN A 183 -18.11 -10.45 -1.32
N ASP A 184 -18.78 -11.14 -2.21
CA ASP A 184 -19.06 -12.59 -2.07
C ASP A 184 -17.76 -13.40 -2.10
N GLU A 185 -16.82 -13.04 -2.96
CA GLU A 185 -15.52 -13.66 -3.05
C GLU A 185 -14.69 -13.49 -1.77
N ILE A 186 -14.72 -12.29 -1.18
CA ILE A 186 -14.04 -12.02 0.10
C ILE A 186 -14.60 -12.92 1.20
N VAL A 187 -15.91 -13.06 1.28
CA VAL A 187 -16.55 -13.93 2.28
C VAL A 187 -16.18 -15.39 2.05
N LYS A 188 -16.15 -15.83 0.79
CA LYS A 188 -15.77 -17.19 0.42
C LYS A 188 -14.33 -17.52 0.82
N LEU A 189 -13.39 -16.65 0.45
CA LEU A 189 -11.95 -16.86 0.72
C LEU A 189 -11.58 -16.62 2.19
N GLY A 190 -12.34 -15.82 2.90
CA GLY A 190 -12.13 -15.58 4.33
C GLY A 190 -12.46 -16.75 5.24
N LYS A 191 -13.04 -17.81 4.69
CA LYS A 191 -13.36 -19.06 5.40
C LYS A 191 -12.28 -20.14 5.20
N ASP A 192 -11.37 -19.92 4.30
CA ASP A 192 -10.24 -20.81 4.00
C ASP A 192 -8.96 -20.30 4.69
#